data_b86f016390d22fb4ab89e1f3ee6a831c
#
_entry.id   b86f016390d22fb4ab89e1f3ee6a831c
#
_cell.length_a   1.000
_cell.length_b   1.000
_cell.length_c   1.000
_cell.angle_alpha   90.00
_cell.angle_beta   90.00
_cell.angle_gamma   90.00
#
_symmetry.space_group_name_H-M   'P 1'
#
loop_
_entity.id
_entity.type
_entity.pdbx_description
1 polymer ?
#
loop_
_entity_poly.entity_id
_entity_poly.type
_entity_poly.pdbx_seq_one_letter_code
_entity_poly.pdbx_strand_id
1 'polypeptide(L)'
;INGGFLVLFLLTWKRLTLIPLAGYVLCYIPAHFYSPLNMLHSTPDGAIKVMSYNVYMFHNGDSASIQKIADYVNGSGASIVCMQEAAFSDVIRDAFKKEYEYIDTMRNGVNGEVQIVLSKFPILSKTRINPELSGCMCGAYEVLIDGDRTTVINCHFETSGLTLEERSEFRNIVKGDWENRSVRQDSKRMIVRLGEAAKRRVPQVEGVIRYIESRKGEPILLFGDFNDTPISYCHHLLARTLTDCYVTTANGPGISYHYNRIYVRIDNVMCSNDWHPYNFTVDRSINVSDHYPLWGFVKKSLHNDKKTH
;
A
#
# COMPACT_ATOMS: atom_id res chain seq x y z
N ILE A 1 17.24 5.13 -21.87
CA ILE A 1 18.55 5.79 -22.07
C ILE A 1 19.69 4.80 -21.77
N ASN A 2 19.83 4.23 -20.57
CA ASN A 2 20.91 3.29 -20.21
C ASN A 2 21.01 2.08 -21.15
N GLY A 3 19.88 1.48 -21.58
CA GLY A 3 19.85 0.36 -22.54
C GLY A 3 20.44 0.72 -23.89
N GLY A 4 20.16 1.93 -24.38
CA GLY A 4 20.76 2.43 -25.62
C GLY A 4 22.30 2.58 -25.50
N PHE A 5 22.77 3.13 -24.39
CA PHE A 5 24.22 3.22 -24.13
C PHE A 5 24.87 1.84 -23.96
N LEU A 6 24.19 0.89 -23.33
CA LEU A 6 24.70 -0.48 -23.20
C LEU A 6 24.93 -1.10 -24.58
N VAL A 7 23.94 -1.03 -25.48
CA VAL A 7 24.05 -1.55 -26.84
C VAL A 7 25.11 -0.80 -27.63
N LEU A 8 25.14 0.53 -27.58
CA LEU A 8 26.13 1.34 -28.28
C LEU A 8 27.55 0.98 -27.85
N PHE A 9 27.81 0.88 -26.55
CA PHE A 9 29.16 0.59 -26.05
C PHE A 9 29.58 -0.87 -26.28
N LEU A 10 28.62 -1.81 -26.27
CA LEU A 10 28.91 -3.19 -26.68
C LEU A 10 29.41 -3.27 -28.12
N LEU A 11 28.87 -2.43 -29.01
CA LEU A 11 29.22 -2.43 -30.43
C LEU A 11 30.47 -1.59 -30.74
N THR A 12 30.75 -0.56 -29.96
CA THR A 12 31.81 0.40 -30.26
C THR A 12 33.01 0.32 -29.31
N TRP A 13 32.77 0.50 -28.00
CA TRP A 13 33.81 0.59 -26.98
C TRP A 13 33.52 -0.36 -25.81
N LYS A 14 33.84 -1.64 -26.00
CA LYS A 14 33.51 -2.73 -25.06
C LYS A 14 33.84 -2.44 -23.60
N ARG A 15 34.95 -1.72 -23.31
CA ARG A 15 35.31 -1.34 -21.94
C ARG A 15 34.33 -0.36 -21.28
N LEU A 16 33.71 0.54 -22.07
CA LEU A 16 32.76 1.51 -21.57
C LEU A 16 31.39 0.88 -21.27
N THR A 17 31.13 -0.34 -21.74
CA THR A 17 29.95 -1.13 -21.41
C THR A 17 29.78 -1.34 -19.89
N LEU A 18 30.90 -1.35 -19.14
CA LEU A 18 30.87 -1.49 -17.69
C LEU A 18 30.13 -0.33 -16.99
N ILE A 19 30.08 0.88 -17.58
CA ILE A 19 29.40 2.03 -16.99
C ILE A 19 27.89 1.83 -16.92
N PRO A 20 27.16 1.60 -18.04
CA PRO A 20 25.73 1.34 -17.98
C PRO A 20 25.41 0.03 -17.24
N LEU A 21 26.29 -0.98 -17.30
CA LEU A 21 26.11 -2.22 -16.54
C LEU A 21 26.17 -1.96 -15.02
N ALA A 22 27.17 -1.19 -14.54
CA ALA A 22 27.23 -0.77 -13.15
C ALA A 22 25.99 0.04 -12.75
N GLY A 23 25.50 0.93 -13.63
CA GLY A 23 24.26 1.65 -13.42
C GLY A 23 23.04 0.71 -13.24
N TYR A 24 22.91 -0.35 -14.04
CA TYR A 24 21.86 -1.35 -13.86
C TYR A 24 21.99 -2.10 -12.55
N VAL A 25 23.20 -2.52 -12.17
CA VAL A 25 23.44 -3.22 -10.89
C VAL A 25 23.08 -2.32 -9.70
N LEU A 26 23.54 -1.07 -9.70
CA LEU A 26 23.26 -0.12 -8.61
C LEU A 26 21.79 0.26 -8.50
N CYS A 27 21.10 0.35 -9.64
CA CYS A 27 19.67 0.70 -9.67
C CYS A 27 18.74 -0.51 -9.59
N TYR A 28 19.26 -1.73 -9.57
CA TYR A 28 18.44 -2.95 -9.62
C TYR A 28 17.45 -3.01 -8.45
N ILE A 29 17.91 -2.82 -7.22
CA ILE A 29 17.06 -2.90 -6.03
C ILE A 29 15.94 -1.86 -6.07
N PRO A 30 16.21 -0.53 -6.19
CA PRO A 30 15.14 0.46 -6.23
C PRO A 30 14.23 0.29 -7.46
N ALA A 31 14.75 -0.14 -8.60
CA ALA A 31 13.94 -0.40 -9.78
C ALA A 31 13.01 -1.60 -9.57
N HIS A 32 13.48 -2.66 -8.94
CA HIS A 32 12.67 -3.84 -8.61
C HIS A 32 11.56 -3.49 -7.60
N PHE A 33 11.86 -2.73 -6.56
CA PHE A 33 10.84 -2.27 -5.62
C PHE A 33 9.79 -1.37 -6.28
N TYR A 34 10.21 -0.50 -7.19
CA TYR A 34 9.29 0.40 -7.89
C TYR A 34 8.46 -0.28 -8.97
N SER A 35 9.07 -1.15 -9.76
CA SER A 35 8.44 -1.86 -10.88
C SER A 35 8.95 -3.29 -10.95
N PRO A 36 8.41 -4.17 -10.09
CA PRO A 36 8.84 -5.56 -10.04
C PRO A 36 8.52 -6.31 -11.33
N LEU A 37 9.29 -7.36 -11.56
CA LEU A 37 9.07 -8.34 -12.63
C LEU A 37 9.16 -9.73 -12.01
N ASN A 38 8.04 -10.41 -11.95
CA ASN A 38 7.90 -11.74 -11.37
C ASN A 38 7.32 -12.72 -12.37
N MET A 39 7.65 -14.00 -12.21
CA MET A 39 6.95 -15.06 -12.91
C MET A 39 5.57 -15.26 -12.28
N LEU A 40 4.55 -15.45 -13.11
CA LEU A 40 3.21 -15.75 -12.64
C LEU A 40 3.18 -17.16 -12.06
N HIS A 41 2.63 -17.29 -10.86
CA HIS A 41 2.39 -18.56 -10.20
C HIS A 41 0.89 -18.82 -10.10
N SER A 42 0.49 -20.09 -10.20
CA SER A 42 -0.89 -20.48 -9.92
C SER A 42 -1.21 -20.20 -8.45
N THR A 43 -2.39 -19.66 -8.19
CA THR A 43 -2.88 -19.51 -6.81
C THR A 43 -3.17 -20.89 -6.25
N PRO A 44 -2.55 -21.30 -5.13
CA PRO A 44 -2.77 -22.63 -4.56
C PRO A 44 -4.14 -22.73 -3.89
N ASP A 45 -4.69 -23.94 -3.83
CA ASP A 45 -5.92 -24.23 -3.11
C ASP A 45 -5.81 -23.82 -1.63
N GLY A 46 -6.87 -23.27 -1.08
CA GLY A 46 -6.91 -22.76 0.29
C GLY A 46 -6.19 -21.44 0.53
N ALA A 47 -5.76 -20.73 -0.53
CA ALA A 47 -5.33 -19.36 -0.42
C ALA A 47 -6.55 -18.43 -0.25
N ILE A 48 -6.47 -17.47 0.67
CA ILE A 48 -7.52 -16.47 0.88
C ILE A 48 -7.21 -15.19 0.09
N LYS A 49 -8.26 -14.60 -0.49
CA LYS A 49 -8.14 -13.31 -1.17
C LYS A 49 -8.22 -12.18 -0.14
N VAL A 50 -7.30 -11.22 -0.24
CA VAL A 50 -7.23 -10.06 0.64
C VAL A 50 -7.15 -8.76 -0.17
N MET A 51 -7.65 -7.65 0.39
CA MET A 51 -7.73 -6.36 -0.31
C MET A 51 -7.42 -5.19 0.61
N SER A 52 -6.68 -4.20 0.10
CA SER A 52 -6.55 -2.85 0.66
C SER A 52 -7.20 -1.85 -0.29
N TYR A 53 -8.00 -0.93 0.25
CA TYR A 53 -8.67 0.07 -0.56
C TYR A 53 -8.90 1.38 0.20
N ASN A 54 -8.18 2.45 -0.16
CA ASN A 54 -8.53 3.80 0.27
C ASN A 54 -9.77 4.25 -0.53
N VAL A 55 -10.88 4.49 0.17
CA VAL A 55 -12.21 4.74 -0.45
C VAL A 55 -12.59 6.22 -0.53
N TYR A 56 -11.66 7.12 -0.22
CA TYR A 56 -11.85 8.58 -0.33
C TYR A 56 -13.22 9.04 0.22
N MET A 57 -13.50 8.71 1.49
CA MET A 57 -14.76 9.02 2.17
C MET A 57 -16.03 8.57 1.39
N PHE A 58 -15.92 7.52 0.56
CA PHE A 58 -16.96 7.13 -0.41
C PHE A 58 -17.39 8.32 -1.28
N HIS A 59 -16.42 9.10 -1.76
CA HIS A 59 -16.66 10.33 -2.50
C HIS A 59 -17.58 11.31 -1.74
N ASN A 60 -17.20 11.64 -0.50
CA ASN A 60 -17.97 12.46 0.44
C ASN A 60 -19.36 11.91 0.81
N GLY A 61 -19.51 10.58 0.85
CA GLY A 61 -20.76 9.91 1.25
C GLY A 61 -21.83 9.88 0.16
N ASP A 62 -21.45 10.05 -1.09
CA ASP A 62 -22.36 9.91 -2.22
C ASP A 62 -22.92 8.49 -2.31
N SER A 63 -24.25 8.36 -2.31
CA SER A 63 -24.94 7.07 -2.28
C SER A 63 -24.60 6.18 -3.48
N ALA A 64 -24.40 6.77 -4.67
CA ALA A 64 -24.03 6.01 -5.86
C ALA A 64 -22.61 5.47 -5.76
N SER A 65 -21.71 6.24 -5.15
CA SER A 65 -20.31 5.84 -4.88
C SER A 65 -20.25 4.74 -3.82
N ILE A 66 -21.02 4.85 -2.73
CA ILE A 66 -21.17 3.79 -1.72
C ILE A 66 -21.62 2.49 -2.39
N GLN A 67 -22.68 2.54 -3.20
CA GLN A 67 -23.20 1.34 -3.86
C GLN A 67 -22.18 0.71 -4.82
N LYS A 68 -21.52 1.50 -5.67
CA LYS A 68 -20.50 0.99 -6.59
C LYS A 68 -19.31 0.35 -5.89
N ILE A 69 -18.83 0.96 -4.79
CA ILE A 69 -17.73 0.40 -3.99
C ILE A 69 -18.21 -0.89 -3.32
N ALA A 70 -19.43 -0.90 -2.75
CA ALA A 70 -19.98 -2.09 -2.13
C ALA A 70 -20.18 -3.23 -3.14
N ASP A 71 -20.74 -2.97 -4.31
CA ASP A 71 -20.92 -3.98 -5.36
C ASP A 71 -19.58 -4.57 -5.81
N TYR A 72 -18.56 -3.71 -6.00
CA TYR A 72 -17.21 -4.17 -6.36
C TYR A 72 -16.59 -5.04 -5.25
N VAL A 73 -16.63 -4.58 -4.01
CA VAL A 73 -16.02 -5.28 -2.87
C VAL A 73 -16.74 -6.61 -2.60
N ASN A 74 -18.07 -6.60 -2.56
CA ASN A 74 -18.89 -7.80 -2.36
C ASN A 74 -18.69 -8.81 -3.50
N GLY A 75 -18.60 -8.34 -4.74
CA GLY A 75 -18.33 -9.20 -5.91
C GLY A 75 -16.87 -9.67 -6.03
N SER A 76 -15.95 -9.09 -5.27
CA SER A 76 -14.52 -9.39 -5.40
C SER A 76 -14.12 -10.78 -4.91
N GLY A 77 -14.91 -11.38 -4.02
CA GLY A 77 -14.58 -12.63 -3.34
C GLY A 77 -13.50 -12.50 -2.25
N ALA A 78 -13.07 -11.29 -1.90
CA ALA A 78 -12.09 -11.09 -0.83
C ALA A 78 -12.63 -11.58 0.52
N SER A 79 -11.76 -12.18 1.33
CA SER A 79 -12.10 -12.68 2.66
C SER A 79 -11.82 -11.65 3.74
N ILE A 80 -10.83 -10.76 3.50
CA ILE A 80 -10.48 -9.64 4.37
C ILE A 80 -10.31 -8.40 3.49
N VAL A 81 -10.96 -7.30 3.87
CA VAL A 81 -10.81 -6.00 3.21
C VAL A 81 -10.51 -4.93 4.25
N CYS A 82 -9.41 -4.23 4.08
CA CYS A 82 -9.03 -3.09 4.89
C CYS A 82 -9.28 -1.81 4.09
N MET A 83 -10.15 -0.94 4.60
CA MET A 83 -10.47 0.35 3.97
C MET A 83 -9.86 1.49 4.78
N GLN A 84 -9.29 2.46 4.08
CA GLN A 84 -8.76 3.71 4.62
C GLN A 84 -9.61 4.87 4.10
N GLU A 85 -9.53 6.01 4.77
CA GLU A 85 -10.38 7.18 4.48
C GLU A 85 -11.85 6.78 4.28
N ALA A 86 -12.39 5.98 5.19
CA ALA A 86 -13.78 5.58 5.12
C ALA A 86 -14.68 6.51 5.94
N ALA A 87 -15.97 6.46 5.65
CA ALA A 87 -17.03 6.91 6.53
C ALA A 87 -17.79 5.67 7.07
N PHE A 88 -18.48 5.81 8.19
CA PHE A 88 -19.25 4.70 8.73
C PHE A 88 -20.63 5.16 9.17
N SER A 89 -21.64 4.50 8.63
CA SER A 89 -23.05 4.69 8.95
C SER A 89 -23.78 3.35 8.84
N ASP A 90 -25.04 3.29 9.27
CA ASP A 90 -25.85 2.10 9.10
C ASP A 90 -26.03 1.72 7.62
N VAL A 91 -26.13 2.71 6.73
CA VAL A 91 -26.22 2.49 5.28
C VAL A 91 -24.98 1.77 4.77
N ILE A 92 -23.79 2.23 5.17
CA ILE A 92 -22.51 1.62 4.76
C ILE A 92 -22.38 0.22 5.35
N ARG A 93 -22.70 0.04 6.64
CA ARG A 93 -22.69 -1.28 7.26
C ARG A 93 -23.62 -2.25 6.53
N ASP A 94 -24.83 -1.82 6.22
CA ASP A 94 -25.84 -2.64 5.56
C ASP A 94 -25.46 -3.01 4.12
N ALA A 95 -24.68 -2.18 3.45
CA ALA A 95 -24.16 -2.46 2.12
C ALA A 95 -23.15 -3.63 2.09
N PHE A 96 -22.46 -3.91 3.20
CA PHE A 96 -21.44 -4.96 3.27
C PHE A 96 -21.86 -6.20 4.07
N LYS A 97 -22.84 -6.09 5.00
CA LYS A 97 -23.22 -7.16 5.94
C LYS A 97 -23.67 -8.47 5.31
N LYS A 98 -24.04 -8.45 4.02
CA LYS A 98 -24.49 -9.65 3.31
C LYS A 98 -23.32 -10.58 3.00
N GLU A 99 -22.15 -10.02 2.69
CA GLU A 99 -20.96 -10.78 2.30
C GLU A 99 -19.92 -10.89 3.43
N TYR A 100 -19.97 -9.97 4.40
CA TYR A 100 -19.04 -9.93 5.52
C TYR A 100 -19.79 -10.01 6.85
N GLU A 101 -19.61 -11.12 7.54
CA GLU A 101 -20.20 -11.37 8.85
C GLU A 101 -19.62 -10.47 9.93
N TYR A 102 -18.32 -10.14 9.81
CA TYR A 102 -17.60 -9.34 10.79
C TYR A 102 -17.16 -8.02 10.15
N ILE A 103 -17.72 -6.93 10.68
CA ILE A 103 -17.40 -5.56 10.27
C ILE A 103 -16.98 -4.79 11.50
N ASP A 104 -15.77 -4.32 11.52
CA ASP A 104 -15.28 -3.49 12.62
C ASP A 104 -14.65 -2.19 12.10
N THR A 105 -14.64 -1.19 12.95
CA THR A 105 -14.18 0.16 12.59
C THR A 105 -13.24 0.71 13.64
N MET A 106 -12.31 1.55 13.20
CA MET A 106 -11.52 2.39 14.08
C MET A 106 -11.68 3.84 13.64
N ARG A 107 -11.79 4.75 14.61
CA ARG A 107 -12.04 6.18 14.36
C ARG A 107 -10.99 7.04 15.02
N ASN A 108 -10.55 8.07 14.34
CA ASN A 108 -9.63 9.06 14.87
C ASN A 108 -10.39 10.25 15.49
N GLY A 109 -10.68 10.17 16.80
CA GLY A 109 -11.52 11.16 17.48
C GLY A 109 -13.01 11.11 17.08
N VAL A 110 -13.77 12.14 17.43
CA VAL A 110 -15.24 12.16 17.20
C VAL A 110 -15.59 12.38 15.73
N ASN A 111 -14.91 13.31 15.06
CA ASN A 111 -15.16 13.70 13.67
C ASN A 111 -14.00 13.36 12.73
N GLY A 112 -13.10 12.48 13.17
CA GLY A 112 -11.92 12.14 12.39
C GLY A 112 -12.16 11.00 11.42
N GLU A 113 -11.09 10.66 10.70
CA GLU A 113 -11.01 9.56 9.77
C GLU A 113 -11.52 8.24 10.38
N VAL A 114 -12.17 7.46 9.57
CA VAL A 114 -12.62 6.11 9.91
C VAL A 114 -11.88 5.10 9.03
N GLN A 115 -11.39 4.05 9.66
CA GLN A 115 -10.98 2.82 8.98
C GLN A 115 -12.04 1.75 9.18
N ILE A 116 -12.23 0.93 8.14
CA ILE A 116 -13.13 -0.22 8.19
C ILE A 116 -12.32 -1.49 7.91
N VAL A 117 -12.58 -2.53 8.67
CA VAL A 117 -12.13 -3.89 8.36
C VAL A 117 -13.36 -4.76 8.16
N LEU A 118 -13.48 -5.31 6.95
CA LEU A 118 -14.49 -6.30 6.60
C LEU A 118 -13.82 -7.67 6.63
N SER A 119 -14.44 -8.64 7.29
CA SER A 119 -13.89 -9.99 7.41
C SER A 119 -14.98 -11.05 7.31
N LYS A 120 -14.69 -12.14 6.61
CA LYS A 120 -15.46 -13.38 6.66
C LYS A 120 -15.09 -14.25 7.88
N PHE A 121 -14.03 -13.87 8.59
CA PHE A 121 -13.53 -14.55 9.77
C PHE A 121 -13.81 -13.71 11.03
N PRO A 122 -13.97 -14.35 12.20
CA PRO A 122 -14.22 -13.65 13.46
C PRO A 122 -13.13 -12.63 13.80
N ILE A 123 -13.53 -11.41 14.12
CA ILE A 123 -12.66 -10.37 14.70
C ILE A 123 -12.81 -10.45 16.21
N LEU A 124 -11.74 -10.79 16.92
CA LEU A 124 -11.75 -11.06 18.36
C LEU A 124 -11.51 -9.80 19.19
N SER A 125 -10.60 -8.95 18.72
CA SER A 125 -10.21 -7.71 19.42
C SER A 125 -9.63 -6.69 18.46
N LYS A 126 -9.53 -5.44 18.92
CA LYS A 126 -8.83 -4.37 18.18
C LYS A 126 -8.01 -3.51 19.12
N THR A 127 -6.92 -2.95 18.61
CA THR A 127 -6.02 -2.06 19.33
C THR A 127 -5.57 -0.94 18.39
N ARG A 128 -5.60 0.31 18.84
CA ARG A 128 -5.01 1.43 18.11
C ARG A 128 -3.51 1.49 18.37
N ILE A 129 -2.73 1.48 17.30
CA ILE A 129 -1.28 1.65 17.35
C ILE A 129 -0.98 3.16 17.32
N ASN A 130 -0.07 3.62 18.18
CA ASN A 130 0.36 5.04 18.30
C ASN A 130 -0.82 6.02 18.46
N PRO A 131 -1.69 5.86 19.46
CA PRO A 131 -2.85 6.73 19.64
C PRO A 131 -2.46 8.19 19.93
N GLU A 132 -1.23 8.43 20.37
CA GLU A 132 -0.64 9.74 20.68
C GLU A 132 -0.18 10.51 19.44
N LEU A 133 0.03 9.83 18.30
CA LEU A 133 0.47 10.48 17.08
C LEU A 133 -0.72 11.00 16.27
N SER A 134 -0.60 12.25 15.84
CA SER A 134 -1.54 12.89 14.91
C SER A 134 -1.19 12.58 13.46
N GLY A 135 -2.14 12.82 12.54
CA GLY A 135 -1.92 12.70 11.10
C GLY A 135 -1.82 11.26 10.59
N CYS A 136 -2.01 10.27 11.46
CA CYS A 136 -2.06 8.87 11.04
C CYS A 136 -3.16 8.11 11.77
N MET A 137 -3.57 7.01 11.19
CA MET A 137 -4.39 6.02 11.86
C MET A 137 -3.89 4.61 11.54
N CYS A 138 -3.54 3.86 12.60
CA CYS A 138 -3.11 2.48 12.49
C CYS A 138 -3.90 1.64 13.49
N GLY A 139 -4.72 0.73 12.97
CA GLY A 139 -5.51 -0.20 13.77
C GLY A 139 -5.00 -1.63 13.60
N ALA A 140 -4.80 -2.34 14.69
CA ALA A 140 -4.53 -3.77 14.70
C ALA A 140 -5.77 -4.53 15.16
N TYR A 141 -6.10 -5.59 14.46
CA TYR A 141 -7.26 -6.45 14.70
C TYR A 141 -6.79 -7.90 14.82
N GLU A 142 -7.19 -8.57 15.89
CA GLU A 142 -7.00 -10.04 15.99
C GLU A 142 -8.13 -10.73 15.23
N VAL A 143 -7.80 -11.45 14.18
CA VAL A 143 -8.74 -12.18 13.33
C VAL A 143 -8.46 -13.67 13.44
N LEU A 144 -9.51 -14.48 13.60
CA LEU A 144 -9.39 -15.93 13.71
C LEU A 144 -9.53 -16.58 12.33
N ILE A 145 -8.42 -16.78 11.62
CA ILE A 145 -8.40 -17.36 10.27
C ILE A 145 -8.14 -18.86 10.38
N ASP A 146 -9.10 -19.67 9.95
CA ASP A 146 -9.01 -21.15 9.98
C ASP A 146 -8.62 -21.72 11.37
N GLY A 147 -9.09 -21.07 12.43
CA GLY A 147 -8.81 -21.46 13.81
C GLY A 147 -7.53 -20.88 14.42
N ASP A 148 -6.73 -20.18 13.64
CA ASP A 148 -5.49 -19.56 14.09
C ASP A 148 -5.61 -18.03 14.19
N ARG A 149 -5.06 -17.46 15.26
CA ARG A 149 -5.00 -16.00 15.42
C ARG A 149 -4.03 -15.39 14.43
N THR A 150 -4.50 -14.37 13.73
CA THR A 150 -3.72 -13.56 12.80
C THR A 150 -3.92 -12.08 13.17
N THR A 151 -2.84 -11.35 13.27
CA THR A 151 -2.90 -9.89 13.45
C THR A 151 -3.05 -9.22 12.09
N VAL A 152 -4.20 -8.58 11.85
CA VAL A 152 -4.49 -7.76 10.67
C VAL A 152 -4.28 -6.30 11.06
N ILE A 153 -3.34 -5.62 10.41
CA ILE A 153 -3.02 -4.22 10.68
C ILE A 153 -3.52 -3.38 9.50
N ASN A 154 -4.35 -2.37 9.76
CA ASN A 154 -4.81 -1.40 8.79
C ASN A 154 -4.17 -0.04 9.08
N CYS A 155 -3.34 0.46 8.17
CA CYS A 155 -2.59 1.70 8.32
C CYS A 155 -3.03 2.76 7.31
N HIS A 156 -3.08 4.01 7.78
CA HIS A 156 -3.07 5.19 6.94
C HIS A 156 -2.08 6.18 7.56
N PHE A 157 -0.92 6.34 6.91
CA PHE A 157 0.13 7.22 7.41
C PHE A 157 -0.07 8.66 6.96
N GLU A 158 0.62 9.58 7.63
CA GLU A 158 0.60 11.02 7.35
C GLU A 158 0.70 11.32 5.86
N THR A 159 -0.27 12.05 5.34
CA THR A 159 -0.30 12.50 3.97
C THR A 159 0.80 13.53 3.67
N SER A 160 1.19 13.65 2.41
CA SER A 160 2.16 14.67 1.99
C SER A 160 1.65 16.10 2.19
N GLY A 161 0.33 16.28 2.34
CA GLY A 161 -0.30 17.59 2.53
C GLY A 161 -0.14 18.55 1.35
N LEU A 162 0.21 18.06 0.17
CA LEU A 162 0.33 18.88 -1.03
C LEU A 162 -1.04 19.43 -1.46
N THR A 163 -1.13 20.75 -1.62
CA THR A 163 -2.33 21.41 -2.16
C THR A 163 -2.54 21.06 -3.64
N LEU A 164 -3.74 21.34 -4.15
CA LEU A 164 -4.05 21.13 -5.58
C LEU A 164 -3.13 21.95 -6.51
N GLU A 165 -2.78 23.16 -6.09
CA GLU A 165 -1.84 24.02 -6.82
C GLU A 165 -0.45 23.39 -6.85
N GLU A 166 0.09 23.00 -5.72
CA GLU A 166 1.40 22.34 -5.61
C GLU A 166 1.46 21.03 -6.39
N ARG A 167 0.38 20.25 -6.42
CA ARG A 167 0.29 19.06 -7.27
C ARG A 167 0.33 19.41 -8.76
N SER A 168 -0.28 20.54 -9.17
CA SER A 168 -0.21 21.01 -10.55
C SER A 168 1.19 21.50 -10.93
N GLU A 169 1.88 22.16 -10.00
CA GLU A 169 3.26 22.61 -10.14
C GLU A 169 4.24 21.44 -10.28
N PHE A 170 4.07 20.38 -9.47
CA PHE A 170 4.84 19.14 -9.60
C PHE A 170 4.81 18.58 -11.01
N ARG A 171 3.65 18.62 -11.64
CA ARG A 171 3.49 18.19 -13.04
C ARG A 171 4.35 19.03 -14.02
N ASN A 172 4.44 20.35 -13.81
CA ASN A 172 5.24 21.23 -14.67
C ASN A 172 6.74 20.95 -14.48
N ILE A 173 7.16 20.66 -13.26
CA ILE A 173 8.53 20.24 -12.92
C ILE A 173 8.89 18.94 -13.64
N VAL A 174 8.02 17.92 -13.57
CA VAL A 174 8.23 16.62 -14.22
C VAL A 174 8.27 16.74 -15.74
N LYS A 175 7.56 17.72 -16.33
CA LYS A 175 7.60 18.02 -17.77
C LYS A 175 8.87 18.72 -18.23
N GLY A 176 9.76 19.12 -17.31
CA GLY A 176 11.05 19.70 -17.67
C GLY A 176 11.04 21.21 -17.93
N ASP A 177 10.04 21.94 -17.45
CA ASP A 177 9.94 23.40 -17.59
C ASP A 177 10.84 24.11 -16.56
N TRP A 178 12.16 23.84 -16.64
CA TRP A 178 13.16 24.28 -15.68
C TRP A 178 13.65 25.72 -15.88
N GLU A 179 13.28 26.38 -16.97
CA GLU A 179 13.75 27.72 -17.31
C GLU A 179 13.06 28.80 -16.51
N ASN A 180 11.89 28.53 -15.96
CA ASN A 180 11.10 29.48 -15.19
C ASN A 180 11.59 29.58 -13.73
N ARG A 181 11.94 30.78 -13.27
CA ARG A 181 12.44 31.05 -11.91
C ARG A 181 11.44 30.67 -10.82
N SER A 182 10.14 30.82 -11.09
CA SER A 182 9.06 30.40 -10.19
C SER A 182 9.05 28.87 -9.99
N VAL A 183 9.19 28.10 -11.07
CA VAL A 183 9.22 26.62 -11.04
C VAL A 183 10.36 26.10 -10.14
N ARG A 184 11.52 26.75 -10.16
CA ARG A 184 12.63 26.37 -9.26
C ARG A 184 12.35 26.65 -7.79
N GLN A 185 11.65 27.74 -7.48
CA GLN A 185 11.34 28.11 -6.10
C GLN A 185 10.23 27.21 -5.53
N ASP A 186 9.25 26.89 -6.35
CA ASP A 186 8.12 26.01 -6.04
C ASP A 186 8.60 24.57 -5.87
N SER A 187 9.53 24.12 -6.73
CA SER A 187 10.20 22.82 -6.59
C SER A 187 10.90 22.66 -5.24
N LYS A 188 11.63 23.71 -4.78
CA LYS A 188 12.30 23.66 -3.47
C LYS A 188 11.30 23.55 -2.32
N ARG A 189 10.22 24.34 -2.36
CA ARG A 189 9.15 24.28 -1.33
C ARG A 189 8.53 22.89 -1.27
N MET A 190 8.24 22.30 -2.42
CA MET A 190 7.65 20.97 -2.53
C MET A 190 8.59 19.90 -1.98
N ILE A 191 9.88 19.91 -2.36
CA ILE A 191 10.87 18.97 -1.82
C ILE A 191 10.96 19.10 -0.29
N VAL A 192 10.95 20.29 0.25
CA VAL A 192 10.95 20.51 1.70
C VAL A 192 9.68 19.93 2.34
N ARG A 193 8.50 20.19 1.78
CA ARG A 193 7.23 19.62 2.30
C ARG A 193 7.19 18.11 2.26
N LEU A 194 7.58 17.52 1.15
CA LEU A 194 7.68 16.05 1.04
C LEU A 194 8.66 15.48 2.07
N GLY A 195 9.79 16.16 2.29
CA GLY A 195 10.76 15.80 3.31
C GLY A 195 10.22 15.89 4.73
N GLU A 196 9.45 16.97 5.05
CA GLU A 196 8.81 17.11 6.36
C GLU A 196 7.71 16.07 6.58
N ALA A 197 6.91 15.77 5.56
CA ALA A 197 5.91 14.70 5.65
C ALA A 197 6.59 13.33 5.87
N ALA A 198 7.69 13.05 5.16
CA ALA A 198 8.46 11.83 5.37
C ALA A 198 9.00 11.74 6.82
N LYS A 199 9.53 12.84 7.37
CA LYS A 199 9.98 12.87 8.77
C LYS A 199 8.84 12.59 9.77
N ARG A 200 7.63 13.10 9.53
CA ARG A 200 6.47 12.83 10.38
C ARG A 200 6.00 11.39 10.29
N ARG A 201 6.15 10.73 9.14
CA ARG A 201 5.81 9.32 8.97
C ARG A 201 6.75 8.36 9.70
N VAL A 202 8.03 8.73 9.87
CA VAL A 202 9.01 7.84 10.53
C VAL A 202 8.55 7.34 11.90
N PRO A 203 8.20 8.18 12.88
CA PRO A 203 7.74 7.70 14.19
C PRO A 203 6.45 6.87 14.09
N GLN A 204 5.59 7.13 13.11
CA GLN A 204 4.37 6.36 12.88
C GLN A 204 4.71 4.93 12.45
N VAL A 205 5.63 4.78 11.49
CA VAL A 205 6.12 3.49 11.00
C VAL A 205 6.90 2.74 12.08
N GLU A 206 7.77 3.42 12.82
CA GLU A 206 8.51 2.80 13.94
C GLU A 206 7.59 2.26 15.02
N GLY A 207 6.48 2.95 15.29
CA GLY A 207 5.47 2.46 16.21
C GLY A 207 4.77 1.20 15.71
N VAL A 208 4.46 1.12 14.43
CA VAL A 208 3.92 -0.10 13.80
C VAL A 208 4.95 -1.24 13.89
N ILE A 209 6.22 -0.97 13.63
CA ILE A 209 7.29 -1.97 13.74
C ILE A 209 7.41 -2.47 15.19
N ARG A 210 7.43 -1.58 16.18
CA ARG A 210 7.45 -2.00 17.61
C ARG A 210 6.25 -2.87 17.97
N TYR A 211 5.07 -2.55 17.43
CA TYR A 211 3.88 -3.38 17.63
C TYR A 211 4.06 -4.77 16.99
N ILE A 212 4.55 -4.85 15.75
CA ILE A 212 4.85 -6.10 15.05
C ILE A 212 5.87 -6.93 15.85
N GLU A 213 6.94 -6.32 16.33
CA GLU A 213 7.96 -6.97 17.14
C GLU A 213 7.41 -7.52 18.46
N SER A 214 6.45 -6.83 19.08
CA SER A 214 5.75 -7.29 20.29
C SER A 214 4.87 -8.52 20.04
N ARG A 215 4.51 -8.78 18.78
CA ARG A 215 3.71 -9.91 18.30
C ARG A 215 4.58 -10.96 17.59
N LYS A 216 5.88 -11.01 17.90
CA LYS A 216 6.82 -11.94 17.26
C LYS A 216 6.36 -13.40 17.41
N GLY A 217 6.23 -14.07 16.26
CA GLY A 217 5.77 -15.47 16.18
C GLY A 217 4.27 -15.61 15.91
N GLU A 218 3.52 -14.50 15.83
CA GLU A 218 2.14 -14.48 15.35
C GLU A 218 2.10 -14.18 13.86
N PRO A 219 1.17 -14.79 13.09
CA PRO A 219 0.94 -14.44 11.71
C PRO A 219 0.43 -13.00 11.58
N ILE A 220 1.05 -12.22 10.69
CA ILE A 220 0.73 -10.79 10.49
C ILE A 220 0.39 -10.53 9.03
N LEU A 221 -0.68 -9.78 8.80
CA LEU A 221 -1.05 -9.16 7.53
C LEU A 221 -1.18 -7.66 7.74
N LEU A 222 -0.41 -6.86 7.02
CA LEU A 222 -0.44 -5.41 7.09
C LEU A 222 -0.96 -4.83 5.79
N PHE A 223 -1.91 -3.93 5.87
CA PHE A 223 -2.59 -3.25 4.77
C PHE A 223 -2.50 -1.75 4.97
N GLY A 224 -2.53 -1.01 3.90
CA GLY A 224 -2.82 0.41 4.05
C GLY A 224 -2.26 1.31 2.96
N ASP A 225 -2.70 2.57 3.07
CA ASP A 225 -2.12 3.69 2.37
C ASP A 225 -0.93 4.22 3.18
N PHE A 226 0.26 4.04 2.64
CA PHE A 226 1.48 4.48 3.30
C PHE A 226 1.80 5.96 3.00
N ASN A 227 1.07 6.59 2.07
CA ASN A 227 1.33 7.93 1.58
C ASN A 227 2.81 8.15 1.17
N ASP A 228 3.50 7.05 0.83
CA ASP A 228 4.90 7.03 0.45
C ASP A 228 5.18 5.95 -0.61
N THR A 229 6.20 6.18 -1.42
CA THR A 229 6.54 5.28 -2.52
C THR A 229 7.32 4.04 -2.04
N PRO A 230 7.35 2.94 -2.84
CA PRO A 230 8.06 1.72 -2.46
C PRO A 230 9.58 1.86 -2.28
N ILE A 231 10.15 2.96 -2.76
CA ILE A 231 11.59 3.27 -2.62
C ILE A 231 11.86 4.24 -1.47
N SER A 232 10.84 4.58 -0.67
CA SER A 232 10.98 5.48 0.47
C SER A 232 11.64 4.81 1.67
N TYR A 233 12.14 5.64 2.59
CA TYR A 233 12.71 5.16 3.84
C TYR A 233 11.67 4.42 4.70
N CYS A 234 10.45 4.95 4.81
CA CYS A 234 9.38 4.35 5.58
C CYS A 234 8.98 2.96 5.06
N HIS A 235 8.82 2.84 3.73
CA HIS A 235 8.55 1.55 3.11
C HIS A 235 9.72 0.56 3.33
N HIS A 236 10.95 1.03 3.18
CA HIS A 236 12.13 0.20 3.43
C HIS A 236 12.20 -0.33 4.87
N LEU A 237 11.86 0.48 5.86
CA LEU A 237 11.81 0.03 7.26
C LEU A 237 10.82 -1.13 7.45
N LEU A 238 9.60 -1.01 6.91
CA LEU A 238 8.59 -2.08 6.97
C LEU A 238 9.03 -3.34 6.20
N ALA A 239 9.62 -3.16 5.01
CA ALA A 239 10.10 -4.25 4.17
C ALA A 239 11.28 -5.04 4.78
N ARG A 240 11.94 -4.53 5.81
CA ARG A 240 12.93 -5.30 6.61
C ARG A 240 12.28 -6.27 7.59
N THR A 241 11.02 -6.04 7.93
CA THR A 241 10.29 -6.82 8.94
C THR A 241 9.22 -7.71 8.29
N LEU A 242 8.62 -7.24 7.21
CA LEU A 242 7.54 -7.93 6.47
C LEU A 242 7.90 -8.05 4.99
N THR A 243 7.33 -9.06 4.34
CA THR A 243 7.40 -9.25 2.88
C THR A 243 6.38 -8.36 2.19
N ASP A 244 6.81 -7.51 1.24
CA ASP A 244 5.91 -6.76 0.35
C ASP A 244 5.28 -7.72 -0.66
N CYS A 245 3.97 -7.92 -0.55
CA CYS A 245 3.22 -8.87 -1.37
C CYS A 245 3.16 -8.45 -2.85
N TYR A 246 3.10 -7.14 -3.13
CA TYR A 246 3.11 -6.64 -4.50
C TYR A 246 4.48 -6.83 -5.15
N VAL A 247 5.54 -6.43 -4.46
CA VAL A 247 6.92 -6.55 -4.99
C VAL A 247 7.30 -8.00 -5.29
N THR A 248 6.83 -8.94 -4.48
CA THR A 248 7.18 -10.36 -4.63
C THR A 248 6.35 -11.12 -5.65
N THR A 249 5.18 -10.61 -6.06
CA THR A 249 4.26 -11.41 -6.88
C THR A 249 3.70 -10.69 -8.10
N ALA A 250 3.77 -9.36 -8.14
CA ALA A 250 3.17 -8.55 -9.20
C ALA A 250 4.19 -8.16 -10.29
N ASN A 251 3.68 -7.53 -11.34
CA ASN A 251 4.48 -6.99 -12.43
C ASN A 251 4.14 -5.52 -12.69
N GLY A 252 5.18 -4.72 -12.96
CA GLY A 252 5.04 -3.31 -13.27
C GLY A 252 4.89 -2.39 -12.04
N PRO A 253 4.67 -1.08 -12.24
CA PRO A 253 4.72 -0.09 -11.17
C PRO A 253 3.56 -0.14 -10.17
N GLY A 254 2.43 -0.78 -10.50
CA GLY A 254 1.29 -0.95 -9.60
C GLY A 254 0.70 0.37 -9.11
N ILE A 255 0.49 1.31 -10.01
CA ILE A 255 -0.02 2.64 -9.67
C ILE A 255 -1.38 2.50 -9.00
N SER A 256 -1.44 2.82 -7.71
CA SER A 256 -2.65 2.76 -6.91
C SER A 256 -3.32 4.13 -6.74
N TYR A 257 -2.55 5.21 -6.62
CA TYR A 257 -3.05 6.58 -6.59
C TYR A 257 -2.98 7.24 -7.97
N HIS A 258 -4.08 7.94 -8.37
CA HIS A 258 -4.20 8.45 -9.75
C HIS A 258 -4.86 9.84 -9.87
N TYR A 259 -4.94 10.58 -8.76
CA TYR A 259 -5.60 11.89 -8.75
C TYR A 259 -4.69 13.00 -9.30
N ASN A 260 -5.27 13.96 -10.03
CA ASN A 260 -4.59 15.12 -10.62
C ASN A 260 -3.35 14.78 -11.47
N ARG A 261 -3.36 13.62 -12.16
CA ARG A 261 -2.26 13.13 -13.01
C ARG A 261 -0.97 12.81 -12.22
N ILE A 262 -1.06 12.65 -10.92
CA ILE A 262 -0.01 12.04 -10.11
C ILE A 262 -0.32 10.54 -10.08
N TYR A 263 0.63 9.75 -10.56
CA TYR A 263 0.49 8.31 -10.71
C TYR A 263 1.60 7.63 -9.92
N VAL A 264 1.25 7.14 -8.74
CA VAL A 264 2.20 6.50 -7.82
C VAL A 264 1.57 5.29 -7.14
N ARG A 265 2.39 4.33 -6.70
CA ARG A 265 1.96 3.29 -5.78
C ARG A 265 2.27 3.76 -4.36
N ILE A 266 1.24 3.89 -3.55
CA ILE A 266 1.32 4.25 -2.13
C ILE A 266 0.50 3.30 -1.25
N ASP A 267 -0.40 2.53 -1.85
CA ASP A 267 -1.13 1.46 -1.17
C ASP A 267 -0.31 0.18 -1.19
N ASN A 268 -0.28 -0.50 -0.05
CA ASN A 268 0.57 -1.67 0.16
C ASN A 268 -0.18 -2.78 0.92
N VAL A 269 0.20 -4.01 0.64
CA VAL A 269 -0.10 -5.18 1.47
C VAL A 269 1.22 -5.89 1.75
N MET A 270 1.48 -6.13 3.04
CA MET A 270 2.68 -6.83 3.48
C MET A 270 2.30 -7.99 4.41
N CYS A 271 3.11 -9.01 4.48
CA CYS A 271 2.87 -10.16 5.33
C CYS A 271 4.12 -10.64 6.08
N SER A 272 3.93 -11.26 7.25
CA SER A 272 4.99 -12.00 7.92
C SER A 272 5.33 -13.29 7.18
N ASN A 273 6.46 -13.91 7.52
CA ASN A 273 6.90 -15.17 6.92
C ASN A 273 5.95 -16.38 7.19
N ASP A 274 4.90 -16.15 7.99
CA ASP A 274 3.84 -17.13 8.18
C ASP A 274 2.85 -17.19 7.00
N TRP A 275 2.95 -16.24 6.08
CA TRP A 275 2.11 -16.13 4.90
C TRP A 275 2.94 -16.11 3.63
N HIS A 276 2.48 -16.78 2.60
CA HIS A 276 3.01 -16.70 1.23
C HIS A 276 2.04 -15.92 0.35
N PRO A 277 2.48 -14.80 -0.27
CA PRO A 277 1.65 -14.01 -1.18
C PRO A 277 1.63 -14.60 -2.59
N TYR A 278 0.52 -14.39 -3.32
CA TYR A 278 0.34 -14.81 -4.72
C TYR A 278 -0.47 -13.76 -5.48
N ASN A 279 -0.06 -13.47 -6.70
CA ASN A 279 -0.82 -12.75 -7.74
C ASN A 279 -1.43 -11.42 -7.26
N PHE A 280 -0.64 -10.61 -6.56
CA PHE A 280 -1.07 -9.27 -6.18
C PHE A 280 -1.19 -8.37 -7.41
N THR A 281 -2.22 -7.52 -7.42
CA THR A 281 -2.48 -6.59 -8.51
C THR A 281 -3.22 -5.36 -8.03
N VAL A 282 -3.00 -4.24 -8.71
CA VAL A 282 -3.81 -3.03 -8.57
C VAL A 282 -4.92 -3.10 -9.62
N ASP A 283 -6.16 -3.12 -9.17
CA ASP A 283 -7.33 -3.30 -10.05
C ASP A 283 -7.89 -1.94 -10.48
N ARG A 284 -7.82 -1.67 -11.78
CA ARG A 284 -8.30 -0.43 -12.39
C ARG A 284 -9.71 -0.54 -12.96
N SER A 285 -10.41 -1.62 -12.70
CA SER A 285 -11.79 -1.83 -13.18
C SER A 285 -12.82 -0.94 -12.47
N ILE A 286 -12.47 -0.45 -11.27
CA ILE A 286 -13.26 0.53 -10.52
C ILE A 286 -12.51 1.86 -10.42
N ASN A 287 -13.21 2.99 -10.64
CA ASN A 287 -12.67 4.35 -10.64
C ASN A 287 -13.63 5.30 -9.91
N VAL A 288 -13.93 5.01 -8.64
CA VAL A 288 -14.82 5.81 -7.80
C VAL A 288 -14.04 6.59 -6.75
N SER A 289 -12.92 6.05 -6.29
CA SER A 289 -11.95 6.71 -5.43
C SER A 289 -10.80 7.30 -6.25
N ASP A 290 -10.01 8.18 -5.67
CA ASP A 290 -8.72 8.62 -6.22
C ASP A 290 -7.61 7.57 -6.04
N HIS A 291 -7.94 6.45 -5.39
CA HIS A 291 -7.13 5.23 -5.33
C HIS A 291 -7.81 4.07 -6.06
N TYR A 292 -6.99 3.18 -6.59
CA TYR A 292 -7.41 1.86 -7.06
C TYR A 292 -7.19 0.81 -5.96
N PRO A 293 -8.10 -0.16 -5.80
CA PRO A 293 -7.89 -1.24 -4.84
C PRO A 293 -6.68 -2.09 -5.21
N LEU A 294 -5.91 -2.47 -4.20
CA LEU A 294 -4.83 -3.44 -4.27
C LEU A 294 -5.31 -4.76 -3.65
N TRP A 295 -5.30 -5.84 -4.40
CA TRP A 295 -5.69 -7.16 -3.90
C TRP A 295 -4.77 -8.26 -4.40
N GLY A 296 -4.78 -9.38 -3.71
CA GLY A 296 -4.06 -10.59 -4.06
C GLY A 296 -4.48 -11.74 -3.17
N PHE A 297 -3.72 -12.81 -3.19
CA PHE A 297 -3.97 -13.99 -2.41
C PHE A 297 -2.83 -14.22 -1.42
N VAL A 298 -3.17 -14.72 -0.24
CA VAL A 298 -2.19 -15.17 0.75
C VAL A 298 -2.55 -16.57 1.21
N LYS A 299 -1.54 -17.42 1.37
CA LYS A 299 -1.70 -18.75 1.93
C LYS A 299 -0.81 -18.91 3.14
N LYS A 300 -1.34 -19.47 4.21
CA LYS A 300 -0.58 -19.73 5.42
C LYS A 300 0.47 -20.79 5.17
N SER A 301 1.70 -20.56 5.64
CA SER A 301 2.78 -21.54 5.60
C SER A 301 2.42 -22.76 6.47
N LEU A 302 2.55 -23.94 5.93
CA LEU A 302 2.43 -25.14 6.74
C LEU A 302 3.62 -25.21 7.71
N HIS A 303 3.38 -25.66 8.93
CA HIS A 303 4.40 -25.70 10.00
C HIS A 303 5.71 -26.45 9.62
N ASN A 304 5.69 -27.24 8.55
CA ASN A 304 6.84 -27.99 8.03
C ASN A 304 7.79 -27.17 7.13
N ASP A 305 7.37 -26.01 6.60
CA ASP A 305 8.19 -25.24 5.65
C ASP A 305 9.22 -24.32 6.35
N LYS A 306 9.16 -24.20 7.69
CA LYS A 306 10.06 -23.32 8.47
C LYS A 306 11.52 -23.83 8.59
N LYS A 307 11.90 -24.96 7.95
CA LYS A 307 13.24 -25.58 8.09
C LYS A 307 14.16 -25.42 6.87
N THR A 308 13.77 -24.68 5.84
CA THR A 308 14.52 -24.60 4.57
C THR A 308 14.78 -23.18 4.08
N HIS A 309 15.21 -22.28 4.96
CA HIS A 309 15.85 -21.03 4.47
C HIS A 309 16.89 -20.55 5.46
#